data_5946969fdb7efff6ea09a671c7668e05
#
_entry.id   5946969fdb7efff6ea09a671c7668e05
#
_cell.length_a   1.000
_cell.length_b   1.000
_cell.length_c   1.000
_cell.angle_alpha   90.00
_cell.angle_beta   90.00
_cell.angle_gamma   90.00
#
_symmetry.space_group_name_H-M   'P 1'
#
loop_
_entity.id
_entity.type
_entity.pdbx_description
1 polymer ?
#
loop_
_entity_poly.entity_id
_entity_poly.type
_entity_poly.pdbx_seq_one_letter_code
_entity_poly.pdbx_strand_id
1 'polypeptide(L)'
;MPRLLHSLGLDSIATAADMNRNVLCTSNPIESELHRQAYEYAKKISEHLLPRTRGYLDMWVDGKKVQSSDDFLQEGEPILGKTYLPRKFKTAVVIPPLNDVDCYGNDLDFVAVSDGNGQLAGFNVLAGGGLSTEHGNGNTKTYPNISLELGFVPPEHALKAAEAVVTTQRNFGNRSHRKNDRTRYTIQNMGLDNFRTEVERRMGMPFKPIRPFKFTGRGDRIGRVKGIDGNWHLTLFIESGRLVDEGGKQLLTGVLEIAKIHKGGFRITANQNLIVANVPEGGKARIEQLARSYGLIRDGVSKLRENAMSCVSFPTCPLAMAEAERVLPDFIGELDKIMAEHGASDDYIVTRITGCPNGCGRAMLAEIGLVGKAVGRYTPHIGGDREGVRIPRLYKENITLPEILSELEDLIGKWAAGRDTDEGFGDFAIRTGIVKPVLDAPVDFWDASKAVPIARA
;
A
#
# COMPACT_ATOMS: atom_id res chain seq x y z
N MET A 1 -9.00 -21.79 10.93
CA MET A 1 -8.04 -20.69 10.77
C MET A 1 -7.93 -19.78 12.02
N PRO A 2 -8.96 -19.06 12.54
CA PRO A 2 -8.79 -18.18 13.71
C PRO A 2 -8.20 -18.86 14.94
N ARG A 3 -8.63 -20.07 15.29
CA ARG A 3 -8.07 -20.82 16.44
C ARG A 3 -6.57 -21.09 16.32
N LEU A 4 -6.09 -21.37 15.10
CA LEU A 4 -4.65 -21.58 14.85
C LEU A 4 -3.87 -20.27 15.02
N LEU A 5 -4.38 -19.15 14.49
CA LEU A 5 -3.77 -17.83 14.67
C LEU A 5 -3.68 -17.47 16.15
N HIS A 6 -4.79 -17.64 16.89
CA HIS A 6 -4.81 -17.35 18.33
C HIS A 6 -3.86 -18.24 19.13
N SER A 7 -3.69 -19.52 18.77
CA SER A 7 -2.72 -20.43 19.44
C SER A 7 -1.26 -20.01 19.24
N LEU A 8 -1.00 -19.16 18.23
CA LEU A 8 0.31 -18.59 17.93
C LEU A 8 0.48 -17.17 18.50
N GLY A 9 -0.47 -16.69 19.32
CA GLY A 9 -0.47 -15.33 19.85
C GLY A 9 -0.82 -14.24 18.83
N LEU A 10 -1.34 -14.63 17.67
CA LEU A 10 -1.84 -13.71 16.65
C LEU A 10 -3.34 -13.52 16.84
N ASP A 11 -3.83 -12.31 16.61
CA ASP A 11 -5.26 -12.03 16.58
C ASP A 11 -5.76 -11.66 15.17
N SER A 12 -7.06 -11.64 15.00
CA SER A 12 -7.73 -11.28 13.75
C SER A 12 -8.67 -10.08 13.89
N ILE A 13 -8.64 -9.39 15.01
CA ILE A 13 -9.60 -8.30 15.32
C ILE A 13 -9.51 -7.19 14.27
N ALA A 14 -8.30 -6.75 13.95
CA ALA A 14 -8.07 -5.66 13.00
C ALA A 14 -8.14 -6.07 11.52
N THR A 15 -8.50 -7.30 11.18
CA THR A 15 -8.51 -7.79 9.78
C THR A 15 -9.74 -7.38 9.00
N ALA A 16 -10.86 -7.11 9.68
CA ALA A 16 -12.14 -6.76 9.09
C ALA A 16 -12.81 -5.62 9.88
N ALA A 17 -14.01 -5.24 9.52
CA ALA A 17 -14.83 -4.21 10.13
C ALA A 17 -14.42 -2.74 9.87
N ASP A 18 -15.23 -1.83 10.34
CA ASP A 18 -15.13 -0.38 10.17
C ASP A 18 -14.36 0.23 11.36
N MET A 19 -13.06 -0.09 11.41
CA MET A 19 -12.11 0.32 12.42
C MET A 19 -10.74 0.56 11.79
N ASN A 20 -9.75 0.97 12.59
CA ASN A 20 -8.36 0.96 12.14
C ASN A 20 -7.92 -0.48 11.86
N ARG A 21 -7.35 -0.69 10.67
CA ARG A 21 -6.75 -1.98 10.27
C ARG A 21 -5.35 -2.06 10.85
N ASN A 22 -4.58 -3.08 10.45
CA ASN A 22 -3.19 -3.11 10.88
C ASN A 22 -2.45 -1.85 10.43
N VAL A 23 -1.46 -1.42 11.20
CA VAL A 23 -0.59 -0.30 10.86
C VAL A 23 0.61 -0.83 10.08
N LEU A 24 0.77 -0.39 8.83
CA LEU A 24 1.93 -0.72 8.01
C LEU A 24 3.14 0.07 8.52
N CYS A 25 4.32 -0.54 8.43
CA CYS A 25 5.58 0.13 8.68
C CYS A 25 6.66 -0.48 7.79
N THR A 26 7.73 0.26 7.53
CA THR A 26 8.95 -0.27 6.93
C THR A 26 9.35 -1.58 7.60
N SER A 27 9.55 -2.63 6.79
CA SER A 27 9.56 -4.02 7.29
C SER A 27 10.85 -4.43 8.00
N ASN A 28 11.90 -3.60 7.94
CA ASN A 28 13.17 -3.89 8.59
C ASN A 28 13.49 -2.91 9.73
N PRO A 29 12.95 -3.11 10.94
CA PRO A 29 13.13 -2.21 12.08
C PRO A 29 14.57 -2.17 12.62
N ILE A 30 15.45 -3.08 12.21
CA ILE A 30 16.82 -3.17 12.70
C ILE A 30 17.83 -2.58 11.71
N GLU A 31 17.37 -1.91 10.67
CA GLU A 31 18.23 -1.28 9.69
C GLU A 31 18.98 -0.08 10.24
N SER A 32 18.31 0.72 11.06
CA SER A 32 18.90 1.85 11.78
C SER A 32 18.13 2.10 13.08
N GLU A 33 18.66 2.94 13.94
CA GLU A 33 17.98 3.33 15.17
C GLU A 33 16.66 4.08 14.88
N LEU A 34 16.62 4.91 13.85
CA LEU A 34 15.40 5.56 13.38
C LEU A 34 14.32 4.54 12.97
N HIS A 35 14.72 3.47 12.25
CA HIS A 35 13.80 2.38 11.87
C HIS A 35 13.24 1.66 13.09
N ARG A 36 14.08 1.37 14.08
CA ARG A 36 13.66 0.73 15.33
C ARG A 36 12.63 1.59 16.09
N GLN A 37 12.91 2.87 16.24
CA GLN A 37 12.04 3.80 16.94
C GLN A 37 10.71 4.00 16.16
N ALA A 38 10.74 4.18 14.85
CA ALA A 38 9.53 4.31 14.03
C ALA A 38 8.65 3.06 14.10
N TYR A 39 9.25 1.87 14.08
CA TYR A 39 8.53 0.60 14.24
C TYR A 39 7.87 0.47 15.62
N GLU A 40 8.53 0.90 16.69
CA GLU A 40 7.92 0.94 18.02
C GLU A 40 6.69 1.86 18.08
N TYR A 41 6.75 3.02 17.42
CA TYR A 41 5.59 3.89 17.30
C TYR A 41 4.48 3.27 16.45
N ALA A 42 4.80 2.59 15.36
CA ALA A 42 3.82 1.86 14.56
C ALA A 42 3.06 0.82 15.40
N LYS A 43 3.78 0.08 16.25
CA LYS A 43 3.16 -0.86 17.22
C LYS A 43 2.28 -0.14 18.22
N LYS A 44 2.78 0.91 18.88
CA LYS A 44 2.00 1.70 19.83
C LYS A 44 0.74 2.29 19.21
N ILE A 45 0.82 2.83 17.99
CA ILE A 45 -0.35 3.34 17.25
C ILE A 45 -1.34 2.21 16.95
N SER A 46 -0.85 1.05 16.51
CA SER A 46 -1.70 -0.11 16.25
C SER A 46 -2.46 -0.56 17.49
N GLU A 47 -1.75 -0.74 18.60
CA GLU A 47 -2.33 -1.14 19.88
C GLU A 47 -3.30 -0.08 20.44
N HIS A 48 -2.95 1.20 20.33
CA HIS A 48 -3.78 2.31 20.81
C HIS A 48 -5.12 2.41 20.08
N LEU A 49 -5.13 2.14 18.77
CA LEU A 49 -6.33 2.26 17.91
C LEU A 49 -7.17 0.97 17.83
N LEU A 50 -6.76 -0.11 18.49
CA LEU A 50 -7.60 -1.31 18.60
C LEU A 50 -8.82 -1.05 19.47
N PRO A 51 -9.98 -1.68 19.17
CA PRO A 51 -11.12 -1.62 20.05
C PRO A 51 -10.78 -2.26 21.40
N ARG A 52 -11.18 -1.61 22.47
CA ARG A 52 -10.94 -2.05 23.86
C ARG A 52 -12.07 -2.87 24.43
N THR A 53 -13.23 -2.82 23.78
CA THR A 53 -14.42 -3.58 24.19
C THR A 53 -14.66 -4.74 23.22
N ARG A 54 -15.24 -5.84 23.72
CA ARG A 54 -15.65 -7.00 22.90
C ARG A 54 -17.00 -6.75 22.19
N GLY A 55 -17.29 -5.54 21.80
CA GLY A 55 -18.56 -4.93 21.49
C GLY A 55 -19.37 -5.41 20.29
N TYR A 56 -19.24 -6.63 19.82
CA TYR A 56 -20.12 -7.22 18.80
C TYR A 56 -20.54 -8.64 19.17
N LEU A 57 -21.00 -8.87 20.38
CA LEU A 57 -21.55 -10.16 20.74
C LEU A 57 -23.03 -10.03 21.11
N ASP A 58 -23.91 -10.09 20.11
CA ASP A 58 -25.31 -10.42 20.33
C ASP A 58 -25.45 -11.93 20.30
N MET A 59 -25.80 -12.55 21.43
CA MET A 59 -26.17 -13.96 21.47
C MET A 59 -27.69 -14.11 21.35
N TRP A 60 -28.08 -14.89 20.36
CA TRP A 60 -29.46 -15.24 20.11
C TRP A 60 -29.65 -16.73 20.30
N VAL A 61 -30.62 -17.13 21.11
CA VAL A 61 -31.00 -18.52 21.30
C VAL A 61 -32.50 -18.61 20.99
N ASP A 62 -32.87 -19.50 20.08
CA ASP A 62 -34.25 -19.71 19.63
C ASP A 62 -34.95 -18.42 19.18
N GLY A 63 -34.24 -17.55 18.47
CA GLY A 63 -34.80 -16.27 18.01
C GLY A 63 -34.98 -15.20 19.08
N LYS A 64 -34.54 -15.46 20.31
CA LYS A 64 -34.52 -14.47 21.39
C LYS A 64 -33.08 -14.02 21.67
N LYS A 65 -32.90 -12.71 21.78
CA LYS A 65 -31.64 -12.12 22.18
C LYS A 65 -31.40 -12.38 23.66
N VAL A 66 -30.45 -13.22 24.00
CA VAL A 66 -30.12 -13.59 25.38
C VAL A 66 -28.98 -12.76 25.96
N GLN A 67 -28.17 -12.15 25.12
CA GLN A 67 -27.09 -11.25 25.51
C GLN A 67 -26.88 -10.19 24.46
N SER A 68 -26.78 -8.94 24.86
CA SER A 68 -26.51 -7.79 23.98
C SER A 68 -25.12 -7.25 24.19
N SER A 69 -24.50 -6.76 23.12
CA SER A 69 -23.33 -5.88 23.24
C SER A 69 -23.62 -4.66 24.13
N ASP A 70 -24.87 -4.19 24.20
CA ASP A 70 -25.28 -3.06 25.05
C ASP A 70 -25.12 -3.36 26.53
N ASP A 71 -25.22 -4.64 26.96
CA ASP A 71 -25.05 -5.06 28.36
C ASP A 71 -23.58 -4.93 28.82
N PHE A 72 -22.62 -4.91 27.88
CA PHE A 72 -21.20 -4.73 28.16
C PHE A 72 -20.69 -3.31 27.88
N LEU A 73 -21.52 -2.47 27.28
CA LEU A 73 -21.16 -1.12 26.82
C LEU A 73 -21.49 -0.03 27.88
N GLN A 74 -21.57 -0.39 29.16
CA GLN A 74 -21.73 0.64 30.21
C GLN A 74 -20.58 1.67 30.22
N GLU A 75 -19.40 1.31 29.68
CA GLU A 75 -18.26 2.19 29.50
C GLU A 75 -17.93 2.48 28.04
N GLY A 76 -18.79 2.47 27.10
CA GLY A 76 -18.60 2.77 25.68
C GLY A 76 -17.18 2.60 25.12
N GLU A 77 -17.03 2.17 23.88
CA GLU A 77 -15.72 2.09 23.21
C GLU A 77 -15.07 3.50 23.17
N PRO A 78 -13.92 3.73 23.82
CA PRO A 78 -13.42 5.09 24.06
C PRO A 78 -13.05 5.85 22.78
N ILE A 79 -12.40 5.18 21.82
CA ILE A 79 -11.93 5.81 20.57
C ILE A 79 -12.99 5.65 19.47
N LEU A 80 -13.50 4.44 19.27
CA LEU A 80 -14.40 4.14 18.17
C LEU A 80 -15.86 4.50 18.46
N GLY A 81 -16.22 4.66 19.74
CA GLY A 81 -17.59 4.98 20.18
C GLY A 81 -18.59 3.87 19.82
N LYS A 82 -19.90 4.14 20.05
CA LYS A 82 -20.97 3.18 19.81
C LYS A 82 -21.16 2.77 18.35
N THR A 83 -20.74 3.62 17.40
CA THR A 83 -21.02 3.45 15.97
C THR A 83 -19.81 3.03 15.17
N TYR A 84 -18.65 2.92 15.77
CA TYR A 84 -17.37 2.69 15.10
C TYR A 84 -17.10 3.72 14.00
N LEU A 85 -16.19 3.41 13.05
CA LEU A 85 -15.91 4.32 11.95
C LEU A 85 -16.94 4.14 10.81
N PRO A 86 -17.11 5.14 9.94
CA PRO A 86 -17.93 4.98 8.74
C PRO A 86 -17.42 3.87 7.80
N ARG A 87 -16.10 3.66 7.79
CA ARG A 87 -15.41 2.68 6.93
C ARG A 87 -14.12 2.19 7.56
N LYS A 88 -13.57 1.08 7.01
CA LYS A 88 -12.21 0.63 7.33
C LYS A 88 -11.22 1.80 7.22
N PHE A 89 -10.33 1.91 8.18
CA PHE A 89 -9.30 2.93 8.26
C PHE A 89 -7.92 2.30 8.10
N LYS A 90 -7.02 2.92 7.35
CA LYS A 90 -5.68 2.41 7.07
C LYS A 90 -4.64 3.41 7.57
N THR A 91 -3.64 2.91 8.26
CA THR A 91 -2.55 3.72 8.79
C THR A 91 -1.20 3.17 8.36
N ALA A 92 -0.24 4.03 8.06
CA ALA A 92 1.14 3.63 7.79
C ALA A 92 2.15 4.56 8.47
N VAL A 93 3.33 4.00 8.77
CA VAL A 93 4.52 4.72 9.22
C VAL A 93 5.63 4.44 8.22
N VAL A 94 6.20 5.48 7.64
CA VAL A 94 7.23 5.39 6.59
C VAL A 94 8.49 6.14 7.00
N ILE A 95 9.63 5.66 6.52
CA ILE A 95 10.93 6.24 6.84
C ILE A 95 11.63 6.65 5.54
N PRO A 96 11.68 7.97 5.22
CA PRO A 96 12.42 8.45 4.06
C PRO A 96 13.89 8.01 4.10
N PRO A 97 14.54 7.81 2.96
CA PRO A 97 14.10 8.22 1.62
C PRO A 97 13.29 7.16 0.85
N LEU A 98 12.92 6.03 1.47
CA LEU A 98 12.23 4.93 0.79
C LEU A 98 10.73 4.92 1.11
N ASN A 99 9.88 4.92 0.06
CA ASN A 99 8.43 4.75 0.23
C ASN A 99 8.05 3.27 0.03
N ASP A 100 8.40 2.43 0.97
CA ASP A 100 8.18 0.98 0.90
C ASP A 100 6.79 0.51 1.38
N VAL A 101 5.96 1.44 1.90
CA VAL A 101 4.60 1.17 2.36
C VAL A 101 3.51 1.88 1.56
N ASP A 102 3.87 2.60 0.50
CA ASP A 102 2.94 3.44 -0.29
C ASP A 102 2.14 4.40 0.61
N CYS A 103 2.83 5.19 1.42
CA CYS A 103 2.23 5.98 2.48
C CYS A 103 1.08 6.87 2.00
N TYR A 104 1.19 7.48 0.83
CA TYR A 104 0.14 8.36 0.29
C TYR A 104 -1.20 7.68 -0.04
N GLY A 105 -1.26 6.34 0.02
CA GLY A 105 -2.47 5.57 -0.28
C GLY A 105 -3.35 5.24 0.93
N ASN A 106 -3.07 5.77 2.12
CA ASN A 106 -3.74 5.40 3.36
C ASN A 106 -4.60 6.56 3.90
N ASP A 107 -5.46 6.25 4.88
CA ASP A 107 -6.30 7.28 5.52
C ASP A 107 -5.49 8.18 6.46
N LEU A 108 -4.37 7.66 6.99
CA LEU A 108 -3.46 8.35 7.90
C LEU A 108 -2.04 7.82 7.70
N ASP A 109 -1.10 8.72 7.53
CA ASP A 109 0.31 8.39 7.36
C ASP A 109 1.19 9.21 8.30
N PHE A 110 2.23 8.56 8.83
CA PHE A 110 3.28 9.15 9.64
C PHE A 110 4.60 9.03 8.91
N VAL A 111 5.15 10.14 8.45
CA VAL A 111 6.48 10.18 7.82
C VAL A 111 7.50 10.52 8.89
N ALA A 112 8.35 9.56 9.24
CA ALA A 112 9.36 9.72 10.26
C ALA A 112 10.39 10.78 9.86
N VAL A 113 10.70 11.67 10.79
CA VAL A 113 11.69 12.73 10.62
C VAL A 113 12.84 12.47 11.58
N SER A 114 14.05 12.39 11.04
CA SER A 114 15.27 12.25 11.83
C SER A 114 15.72 13.60 12.41
N ASP A 115 16.35 13.55 13.56
CA ASP A 115 17.23 14.63 14.02
C ASP A 115 18.62 14.51 13.33
N GLY A 116 19.50 15.44 13.58
CA GLY A 116 20.85 15.41 12.99
C GLY A 116 21.71 14.19 13.41
N ASN A 117 21.28 13.41 14.40
CA ASN A 117 22.01 12.27 14.95
C ASN A 117 21.39 10.91 14.58
N GLY A 118 20.42 10.87 13.66
CA GLY A 118 19.76 9.64 13.25
C GLY A 118 18.70 9.12 14.22
N GLN A 119 18.30 9.92 15.22
CA GLN A 119 17.21 9.59 16.13
C GLN A 119 15.89 10.16 15.62
N LEU A 120 14.78 9.61 16.10
CA LEU A 120 13.45 10.08 15.74
C LEU A 120 13.14 11.46 16.38
N ALA A 121 13.07 12.48 15.57
CA ALA A 121 12.65 13.83 16.00
C ALA A 121 11.13 14.00 16.06
N GLY A 122 10.38 13.17 15.36
CA GLY A 122 8.93 13.20 15.28
C GLY A 122 8.41 12.72 13.92
N PHE A 123 7.18 13.10 13.63
CA PHE A 123 6.51 12.67 12.40
C PHE A 123 5.82 13.84 11.68
N ASN A 124 5.98 13.92 10.38
CA ASN A 124 4.99 14.60 9.56
C ASN A 124 3.75 13.71 9.47
N VAL A 125 2.59 14.29 9.67
CA VAL A 125 1.30 13.62 9.65
C VAL A 125 0.56 14.00 8.38
N LEU A 126 0.14 12.99 7.60
CA LEU A 126 -0.63 13.17 6.39
C LEU A 126 -1.95 12.39 6.52
N ALA A 127 -3.02 12.88 5.90
CA ALA A 127 -4.32 12.21 5.94
C ALA A 127 -5.08 12.29 4.62
N GLY A 128 -6.01 11.36 4.41
CA GLY A 128 -6.98 11.40 3.31
C GLY A 128 -6.57 10.67 2.04
N GLY A 129 -5.60 9.76 2.10
CA GLY A 129 -5.28 8.89 0.98
C GLY A 129 -6.33 7.79 0.75
N GLY A 130 -6.36 7.27 -0.47
CA GLY A 130 -7.23 6.15 -0.82
C GLY A 130 -7.32 5.90 -2.32
N LEU A 131 -7.31 4.64 -2.72
CA LEU A 131 -7.00 4.22 -4.10
C LEU A 131 -8.17 3.58 -4.86
N SER A 132 -9.37 3.54 -4.28
CA SER A 132 -10.55 2.98 -4.96
C SER A 132 -11.11 3.92 -6.01
N THR A 133 -11.56 3.35 -7.14
CA THR A 133 -12.01 4.08 -8.33
C THR A 133 -13.37 3.61 -8.83
N GLU A 134 -14.25 3.12 -7.97
CA GLU A 134 -15.57 2.63 -8.40
C GLU A 134 -16.36 3.70 -9.16
N HIS A 135 -16.81 3.37 -10.35
CA HIS A 135 -17.89 4.09 -11.01
C HIS A 135 -19.21 3.84 -10.26
N GLY A 136 -19.77 4.88 -9.67
CA GLY A 136 -21.14 4.80 -9.13
C GLY A 136 -22.17 4.69 -10.25
N ASN A 137 -23.18 3.87 -10.05
CA ASN A 137 -24.43 4.03 -10.81
C ASN A 137 -25.08 5.34 -10.32
N GLY A 138 -25.02 6.40 -11.11
CA GLY A 138 -25.52 7.72 -10.75
C GLY A 138 -24.45 8.78 -10.48
N ASN A 139 -24.81 9.88 -9.86
CA ASN A 139 -24.01 11.11 -9.75
C ASN A 139 -22.80 11.05 -8.76
N THR A 140 -22.53 9.92 -8.11
CA THR A 140 -21.43 9.79 -7.16
C THR A 140 -20.27 9.03 -7.77
N LYS A 141 -19.35 9.74 -8.41
CA LYS A 141 -18.08 9.18 -8.86
C LYS A 141 -17.13 9.11 -7.68
N THR A 142 -16.52 7.93 -7.46
CA THR A 142 -15.38 7.80 -6.54
C THR A 142 -14.11 8.05 -7.31
N TYR A 143 -13.09 8.57 -6.66
CA TYR A 143 -11.78 8.86 -7.25
C TYR A 143 -10.67 8.49 -6.26
N PRO A 144 -9.46 8.14 -6.72
CA PRO A 144 -8.31 7.97 -5.87
C PRO A 144 -7.82 9.33 -5.40
N ASN A 145 -7.21 9.38 -4.22
CA ASN A 145 -6.55 10.57 -3.73
C ASN A 145 -5.30 10.19 -2.95
N ILE A 146 -4.29 11.03 -2.99
CA ILE A 146 -3.11 10.94 -2.12
C ILE A 146 -3.38 11.66 -0.81
N SER A 147 -2.68 11.24 0.26
CA SER A 147 -2.74 11.89 1.57
C SER A 147 -2.25 13.34 1.50
N LEU A 148 -2.94 14.22 2.22
CA LEU A 148 -2.63 15.64 2.33
C LEU A 148 -1.89 15.93 3.64
N GLU A 149 -0.98 16.88 3.63
CA GLU A 149 -0.16 17.26 4.76
C GLU A 149 -0.96 18.02 5.83
N LEU A 150 -0.98 17.49 7.06
CA LEU A 150 -1.58 18.17 8.21
C LEU A 150 -0.56 18.99 8.99
N GLY A 151 0.65 18.47 9.19
CA GLY A 151 1.72 19.15 9.90
C GLY A 151 2.63 18.17 10.63
N PHE A 152 3.56 18.70 11.42
CA PHE A 152 4.54 17.91 12.18
C PHE A 152 4.14 17.81 13.66
N VAL A 153 4.36 16.63 14.25
CA VAL A 153 4.25 16.36 15.68
C VAL A 153 5.52 15.72 16.24
N PRO A 154 5.97 16.08 17.46
CA PRO A 154 7.03 15.35 18.14
C PRO A 154 6.54 13.96 18.55
N PRO A 155 7.45 13.01 18.85
CA PRO A 155 7.10 11.59 19.03
C PRO A 155 6.04 11.35 20.12
N GLU A 156 6.12 12.05 21.24
CA GLU A 156 5.20 11.93 22.39
C GLU A 156 3.75 12.28 22.05
N HIS A 157 3.51 12.99 20.94
CA HIS A 157 2.16 13.36 20.49
C HIS A 157 1.63 12.50 19.32
N ALA A 158 2.40 11.53 18.81
CA ALA A 158 1.99 10.71 17.67
C ALA A 158 0.68 9.93 17.94
N LEU A 159 0.51 9.37 19.14
CA LEU A 159 -0.70 8.63 19.49
C LEU A 159 -1.93 9.55 19.58
N LYS A 160 -1.75 10.74 20.15
CA LYS A 160 -2.83 11.76 20.21
C LYS A 160 -3.23 12.22 18.83
N ALA A 161 -2.26 12.42 17.92
CA ALA A 161 -2.53 12.78 16.54
C ALA A 161 -3.31 11.66 15.82
N ALA A 162 -2.92 10.41 16.00
CA ALA A 162 -3.63 9.26 15.44
C ALA A 162 -5.08 9.20 15.94
N GLU A 163 -5.29 9.30 17.24
CA GLU A 163 -6.62 9.31 17.87
C GLU A 163 -7.47 10.50 17.39
N ALA A 164 -6.89 11.68 17.29
CA ALA A 164 -7.56 12.90 16.85
C ALA A 164 -8.06 12.78 15.42
N VAL A 165 -7.25 12.25 14.50
CA VAL A 165 -7.65 12.01 13.09
C VAL A 165 -8.75 10.95 13.02
N VAL A 166 -8.59 9.82 13.71
CA VAL A 166 -9.58 8.73 13.74
C VAL A 166 -10.92 9.19 14.30
N THR A 167 -10.91 9.92 15.41
CA THR A 167 -12.15 10.42 16.02
C THR A 167 -12.79 11.55 15.23
N THR A 168 -12.01 12.34 14.48
CA THR A 168 -12.56 13.29 13.50
C THR A 168 -13.27 12.54 12.38
N GLN A 169 -12.65 11.53 11.79
CA GLN A 169 -13.29 10.68 10.79
C GLN A 169 -14.55 9.99 11.35
N ARG A 170 -14.51 9.49 12.59
CA ARG A 170 -15.67 8.88 13.25
C ARG A 170 -16.87 9.83 13.29
N ASN A 171 -16.65 11.08 13.66
CA ASN A 171 -17.73 12.03 13.93
C ASN A 171 -18.23 12.78 12.68
N PHE A 172 -17.35 13.04 11.72
CA PHE A 172 -17.65 13.85 10.52
C PHE A 172 -17.72 13.02 9.23
N GLY A 173 -17.30 11.76 9.26
CA GLY A 173 -17.37 10.89 8.10
C GLY A 173 -18.80 10.58 7.68
N ASN A 174 -19.03 10.51 6.38
CA ASN A 174 -20.33 10.23 5.80
C ASN A 174 -20.77 8.80 6.14
N ARG A 175 -21.99 8.63 6.61
CA ARG A 175 -22.60 7.32 6.91
C ARG A 175 -23.80 7.00 6.02
N SER A 176 -24.27 7.97 5.24
CA SER A 176 -25.43 7.81 4.35
C SER A 176 -25.07 7.15 3.03
N HIS A 177 -23.84 7.35 2.55
CA HIS A 177 -23.38 6.83 1.27
C HIS A 177 -22.05 6.09 1.41
N ARG A 178 -22.11 4.75 1.47
CA ARG A 178 -20.96 3.87 1.71
C ARG A 178 -19.83 4.00 0.68
N LYS A 179 -20.05 4.60 -0.47
CA LYS A 179 -19.01 4.88 -1.47
C LYS A 179 -18.18 6.12 -1.14
N ASN A 180 -18.75 7.07 -0.39
CA ASN A 180 -18.15 8.35 -0.01
C ASN A 180 -17.90 8.45 1.51
N ASP A 181 -17.59 7.34 2.17
CA ASP A 181 -17.44 7.22 3.60
C ASP A 181 -15.96 7.22 4.09
N ARG A 182 -14.99 7.27 3.14
CA ARG A 182 -13.55 7.29 3.45
C ARG A 182 -13.08 8.70 3.84
N THR A 183 -11.97 8.76 4.57
CA THR A 183 -11.37 9.99 5.13
C THR A 183 -11.14 11.08 4.09
N ARG A 184 -10.75 10.72 2.85
CA ARG A 184 -10.57 11.70 1.76
C ARG A 184 -11.83 12.51 1.46
N TYR A 185 -13.00 11.89 1.52
CA TYR A 185 -14.27 12.58 1.29
C TYR A 185 -14.67 13.44 2.49
N THR A 186 -14.33 13.03 3.70
CA THR A 186 -14.51 13.85 4.91
C THR A 186 -13.68 15.13 4.81
N ILE A 187 -12.40 15.00 4.40
CA ILE A 187 -11.53 16.16 4.18
C ILE A 187 -12.06 17.04 3.05
N GLN A 188 -12.50 16.44 1.93
CA GLN A 188 -13.10 17.20 0.83
C GLN A 188 -14.33 18.01 1.26
N ASN A 189 -15.22 17.39 2.05
CA ASN A 189 -16.46 18.03 2.50
C ASN A 189 -16.23 19.11 3.54
N MET A 190 -15.25 18.95 4.42
CA MET A 190 -14.90 19.93 5.47
C MET A 190 -13.97 21.04 4.95
N GLY A 191 -13.17 20.74 3.93
CA GLY A 191 -11.98 21.50 3.59
C GLY A 191 -10.79 21.10 4.49
N LEU A 192 -9.58 21.12 3.93
CA LEU A 192 -8.36 20.67 4.63
C LEU A 192 -8.10 21.50 5.91
N ASP A 193 -8.24 22.81 5.85
CA ASP A 193 -7.97 23.69 6.99
C ASP A 193 -8.96 23.47 8.15
N ASN A 194 -10.24 23.25 7.84
CA ASN A 194 -11.25 22.94 8.86
C ASN A 194 -11.01 21.55 9.47
N PHE A 195 -10.65 20.57 8.64
CA PHE A 195 -10.30 19.24 9.12
C PHE A 195 -9.09 19.28 10.04
N ARG A 196 -8.03 19.99 9.64
CA ARG A 196 -6.82 20.23 10.43
C ARG A 196 -7.14 20.90 11.77
N THR A 197 -7.92 21.98 11.76
CA THR A 197 -8.34 22.71 12.96
C THR A 197 -9.09 21.80 13.95
N GLU A 198 -10.00 20.95 13.45
CA GLU A 198 -10.71 20.00 14.30
C GLU A 198 -9.79 18.91 14.87
N VAL A 199 -8.83 18.42 14.09
CA VAL A 199 -7.80 17.50 14.59
C VAL A 199 -6.95 18.16 15.68
N GLU A 200 -6.49 19.37 15.47
CA GLU A 200 -5.71 20.16 16.47
C GLU A 200 -6.51 20.38 17.76
N ARG A 201 -7.78 20.71 17.64
CA ARG A 201 -8.69 20.87 18.79
C ARG A 201 -8.78 19.58 19.61
N ARG A 202 -8.90 18.42 18.96
CA ARG A 202 -8.96 17.11 19.62
C ARG A 202 -7.61 16.70 20.22
N MET A 203 -6.54 16.99 19.52
CA MET A 203 -5.17 16.73 19.96
C MET A 203 -4.78 17.65 21.17
N GLY A 204 -5.46 18.80 21.31
CA GLY A 204 -5.19 19.79 22.35
C GLY A 204 -3.94 20.64 22.11
N MET A 205 -3.45 20.65 20.87
CA MET A 205 -2.29 21.43 20.44
C MET A 205 -2.27 21.62 18.93
N PRO A 206 -1.67 22.71 18.41
CA PRO A 206 -1.49 22.91 16.99
C PRO A 206 -0.41 22.00 16.42
N PHE A 207 -0.53 21.66 15.13
CA PHE A 207 0.56 21.09 14.36
C PHE A 207 1.69 22.12 14.19
N LYS A 208 2.92 21.67 14.23
CA LYS A 208 4.05 22.45 13.75
C LYS A 208 4.11 22.40 12.22
N PRO A 209 4.83 23.33 11.57
CA PRO A 209 5.06 23.25 10.13
C PRO A 209 5.67 21.90 9.72
N ILE A 210 5.28 21.39 8.55
CA ILE A 210 5.88 20.20 7.93
C ILE A 210 7.39 20.36 7.87
N ARG A 211 8.12 19.35 8.23
CA ARG A 211 9.57 19.29 8.07
C ARG A 211 9.92 18.72 6.68
N PRO A 212 10.91 19.27 5.99
CA PRO A 212 11.29 18.78 4.67
C PRO A 212 11.61 17.29 4.68
N PHE A 213 11.09 16.58 3.70
CA PHE A 213 11.40 15.18 3.41
C PHE A 213 11.28 14.92 1.91
N LYS A 214 11.91 13.87 1.42
CA LYS A 214 11.82 13.46 0.02
C LYS A 214 11.93 11.95 -0.07
N PHE A 215 11.10 11.34 -0.91
CA PHE A 215 11.29 9.97 -1.35
C PHE A 215 12.14 9.97 -2.62
N THR A 216 13.10 9.04 -2.68
CA THR A 216 14.00 8.85 -3.83
C THR A 216 13.96 7.41 -4.31
N GLY A 217 13.08 6.59 -3.75
CA GLY A 217 12.89 5.21 -4.12
C GLY A 217 11.63 4.63 -3.49
N ARG A 218 11.30 3.43 -3.96
CA ARG A 218 10.09 2.70 -3.59
C ARG A 218 10.37 1.20 -3.57
N GLY A 219 9.48 0.45 -2.94
CA GLY A 219 9.54 -1.00 -2.88
C GLY A 219 10.51 -1.52 -1.83
N ASP A 220 10.77 -2.81 -1.87
CA ASP A 220 11.63 -3.48 -0.92
C ASP A 220 13.07 -3.57 -1.47
N ARG A 221 14.03 -3.54 -0.58
CA ARG A 221 15.42 -3.86 -0.92
C ARG A 221 15.59 -5.37 -0.97
N ILE A 222 15.57 -5.94 -2.17
CA ILE A 222 15.78 -7.38 -2.39
C ILE A 222 17.24 -7.75 -2.09
N GLY A 223 17.43 -8.90 -1.48
CA GLY A 223 18.74 -9.37 -1.08
C GLY A 223 19.06 -9.11 0.39
N ARG A 224 20.33 -8.91 0.70
CA ARG A 224 20.83 -8.87 2.07
C ARG A 224 21.03 -7.45 2.58
N VAL A 225 20.51 -7.19 3.76
CA VAL A 225 20.79 -5.98 4.53
C VAL A 225 21.35 -6.36 5.88
N LYS A 226 22.45 -5.74 6.29
CA LYS A 226 23.03 -5.92 7.64
C LYS A 226 22.34 -4.96 8.61
N GLY A 227 21.83 -5.50 9.71
CA GLY A 227 21.23 -4.70 10.77
C GLY A 227 22.25 -4.07 11.72
N ILE A 228 21.80 -3.09 12.49
CA ILE A 228 22.62 -2.44 13.55
C ILE A 228 22.99 -3.41 14.68
N ASP A 229 22.29 -4.51 14.82
CA ASP A 229 22.58 -5.62 15.74
C ASP A 229 23.65 -6.59 15.20
N GLY A 230 24.20 -6.34 14.01
CA GLY A 230 25.20 -7.16 13.34
C GLY A 230 24.66 -8.39 12.62
N ASN A 231 23.36 -8.73 12.77
CA ASN A 231 22.72 -9.81 12.05
C ASN A 231 22.35 -9.39 10.62
N TRP A 232 22.09 -10.39 9.76
CA TRP A 232 21.63 -10.20 8.40
C TRP A 232 20.12 -10.36 8.28
N HIS A 233 19.55 -9.64 7.33
CA HIS A 233 18.15 -9.71 6.94
C HIS A 233 18.12 -9.99 5.45
N LEU A 234 17.55 -11.13 5.05
CA LEU A 234 17.46 -11.55 3.66
C LEU A 234 16.05 -11.31 3.15
N THR A 235 15.87 -10.32 2.29
CA THR A 235 14.60 -10.09 1.60
C THR A 235 14.54 -10.97 0.36
N LEU A 236 13.54 -11.83 0.32
CA LEU A 236 13.23 -12.74 -0.79
C LEU A 236 12.12 -12.11 -1.64
N PHE A 237 12.37 -12.02 -2.95
CA PHE A 237 11.33 -11.63 -3.89
C PHE A 237 10.34 -12.78 -4.06
N ILE A 238 9.07 -12.52 -3.70
CA ILE A 238 7.97 -13.48 -3.82
C ILE A 238 6.96 -12.93 -4.82
N GLU A 239 7.00 -13.47 -6.03
CA GLU A 239 6.13 -13.01 -7.11
C GLU A 239 4.65 -13.04 -6.70
N SER A 240 3.98 -11.89 -6.70
CA SER A 240 2.61 -11.69 -6.22
C SER A 240 2.35 -12.17 -4.77
N GLY A 241 3.40 -12.35 -3.97
CA GLY A 241 3.29 -12.81 -2.57
C GLY A 241 2.88 -14.28 -2.42
N ARG A 242 2.91 -15.08 -3.48
CA ARG A 242 2.42 -16.45 -3.44
C ARG A 242 3.52 -17.48 -3.15
N LEU A 243 3.46 -18.04 -1.96
CA LEU A 243 4.30 -19.17 -1.55
C LEU A 243 3.53 -20.47 -1.73
N VAL A 244 3.78 -21.15 -2.85
CA VAL A 244 3.18 -22.46 -3.18
C VAL A 244 4.22 -23.38 -3.79
N ASP A 245 3.95 -24.69 -3.74
CA ASP A 245 4.72 -25.71 -4.42
C ASP A 245 3.96 -26.13 -5.67
N GLU A 246 4.29 -25.54 -6.82
CA GLU A 246 3.67 -25.82 -8.11
C GLU A 246 4.61 -25.48 -9.27
N GLY A 247 4.35 -26.02 -10.45
CA GLY A 247 5.12 -25.74 -11.67
C GLY A 247 6.62 -26.05 -11.55
N GLY A 248 6.99 -27.07 -10.76
CA GLY A 248 8.38 -27.43 -10.50
C GLY A 248 9.10 -26.54 -9.48
N LYS A 249 8.44 -25.54 -8.93
CA LYS A 249 8.96 -24.68 -7.82
C LYS A 249 8.47 -25.24 -6.49
N GLN A 250 9.31 -25.15 -5.45
CA GLN A 250 9.01 -25.63 -4.10
C GLN A 250 9.18 -24.49 -3.07
N LEU A 251 8.54 -23.36 -3.32
CA LEU A 251 8.74 -22.14 -2.53
C LEU A 251 8.23 -22.30 -1.10
N LEU A 252 7.06 -22.89 -0.89
CA LEU A 252 6.51 -23.14 0.44
C LEU A 252 7.39 -24.12 1.21
N THR A 253 7.77 -25.24 0.60
CA THR A 253 8.70 -26.20 1.20
C THR A 253 10.03 -25.53 1.54
N GLY A 254 10.57 -24.67 0.68
CA GLY A 254 11.81 -23.94 0.93
C GLY A 254 11.74 -23.04 2.18
N VAL A 255 10.64 -22.30 2.35
CA VAL A 255 10.43 -21.48 3.56
C VAL A 255 10.31 -22.35 4.81
N LEU A 256 9.62 -23.49 4.72
CA LEU A 256 9.50 -24.44 5.84
C LEU A 256 10.86 -25.04 6.22
N GLU A 257 11.70 -25.44 5.25
CA GLU A 257 13.05 -25.94 5.51
C GLU A 257 13.97 -24.87 6.17
N ILE A 258 13.86 -23.63 5.70
CA ILE A 258 14.53 -22.51 6.36
C ILE A 258 14.02 -22.36 7.80
N ALA A 259 12.71 -22.39 8.03
CA ALA A 259 12.10 -22.23 9.36
C ALA A 259 12.53 -23.32 10.36
N LYS A 260 12.83 -24.55 9.90
CA LYS A 260 13.33 -25.63 10.78
C LYS A 260 14.69 -25.32 11.41
N ILE A 261 15.54 -24.60 10.70
CA ILE A 261 16.91 -24.33 11.13
C ILE A 261 17.10 -22.90 11.64
N HIS A 262 16.26 -21.96 11.19
CA HIS A 262 16.36 -20.55 11.52
C HIS A 262 15.70 -20.26 12.87
N LYS A 263 16.42 -19.55 13.76
CA LYS A 263 15.95 -19.17 15.12
C LYS A 263 15.58 -17.70 15.25
N GLY A 264 15.77 -16.92 14.16
CA GLY A 264 15.33 -15.53 14.08
C GLY A 264 13.84 -15.43 13.79
N GLY A 265 13.45 -14.52 12.93
CA GLY A 265 12.04 -14.30 12.58
C GLY A 265 11.82 -14.21 11.09
N PHE A 266 10.55 -14.19 10.72
CA PHE A 266 10.10 -13.88 9.37
C PHE A 266 9.27 -12.59 9.41
N ARG A 267 9.38 -11.75 8.38
CA ARG A 267 8.57 -10.55 8.22
C ARG A 267 7.99 -10.51 6.82
N ILE A 268 6.72 -10.19 6.72
CA ILE A 268 6.07 -9.91 5.44
C ILE A 268 6.16 -8.41 5.15
N THR A 269 6.39 -8.06 3.89
CA THR A 269 6.49 -6.67 3.47
C THR A 269 5.18 -6.16 2.90
N ALA A 270 5.02 -4.84 2.83
CA ALA A 270 3.89 -4.21 2.16
C ALA A 270 3.90 -4.45 0.63
N ASN A 271 5.03 -4.89 0.06
CA ASN A 271 5.20 -5.17 -1.36
C ASN A 271 5.16 -6.68 -1.67
N GLN A 272 4.50 -7.48 -0.81
CA GLN A 272 4.24 -8.91 -1.02
C GLN A 272 5.48 -9.80 -0.91
N ASN A 273 6.58 -9.33 -0.34
CA ASN A 273 7.82 -10.06 -0.18
C ASN A 273 7.97 -10.64 1.23
N LEU A 274 9.00 -11.48 1.42
CA LEU A 274 9.31 -12.13 2.68
C LEU A 274 10.75 -11.81 3.10
N ILE A 275 10.93 -11.39 4.35
CA ILE A 275 12.24 -11.20 4.96
C ILE A 275 12.53 -12.34 5.92
N VAL A 276 13.63 -13.06 5.71
CA VAL A 276 14.23 -13.94 6.72
C VAL A 276 15.10 -13.04 7.61
N ALA A 277 14.61 -12.74 8.80
CA ALA A 277 15.15 -11.70 9.65
C ALA A 277 16.04 -12.26 10.77
N ASN A 278 17.02 -11.46 11.23
CA ASN A 278 17.93 -11.81 12.32
C ASN A 278 18.76 -13.09 12.07
N VAL A 279 19.33 -13.19 10.87
CA VAL A 279 20.21 -14.29 10.47
C VAL A 279 21.63 -14.01 10.99
N PRO A 280 22.18 -14.81 11.93
CA PRO A 280 23.54 -14.63 12.39
C PRO A 280 24.54 -14.92 11.26
N GLU A 281 25.73 -14.33 11.32
CA GLU A 281 26.78 -14.46 10.29
C GLU A 281 27.05 -15.93 9.93
N GLY A 282 27.16 -16.81 10.93
CA GLY A 282 27.41 -18.25 10.73
C GLY A 282 26.25 -19.03 10.07
N GLY A 283 25.04 -18.48 10.09
CA GLY A 283 23.83 -19.09 9.46
C GLY A 283 23.60 -18.67 8.01
N LYS A 284 24.22 -17.57 7.58
CA LYS A 284 23.96 -16.89 6.31
C LYS A 284 24.11 -17.80 5.10
N ALA A 285 25.27 -18.47 4.94
CA ALA A 285 25.51 -19.32 3.79
C ALA A 285 24.52 -20.48 3.68
N ARG A 286 24.15 -21.06 4.83
CA ARG A 286 23.20 -22.18 4.84
C ARG A 286 21.78 -21.77 4.43
N ILE A 287 21.32 -20.61 4.93
CA ILE A 287 19.99 -20.09 4.58
C ILE A 287 19.94 -19.74 3.10
N GLU A 288 20.98 -19.13 2.56
CA GLU A 288 21.03 -18.82 1.13
C GLU A 288 21.09 -20.07 0.25
N GLN A 289 21.86 -21.05 0.65
CA GLN A 289 21.92 -22.34 -0.05
C GLN A 289 20.51 -22.95 -0.14
N LEU A 290 19.77 -22.98 0.97
CA LEU A 290 18.39 -23.46 0.97
C LEU A 290 17.50 -22.59 0.08
N ALA A 291 17.55 -21.27 0.24
CA ALA A 291 16.76 -20.38 -0.56
C ALA A 291 16.98 -20.54 -2.07
N ARG A 292 18.23 -20.74 -2.52
CA ARG A 292 18.54 -21.05 -3.91
C ARG A 292 18.06 -22.44 -4.34
N SER A 293 18.27 -23.45 -3.52
CA SER A 293 17.89 -24.83 -3.87
C SER A 293 16.38 -25.03 -4.04
N TYR A 294 15.56 -24.21 -3.40
CA TYR A 294 14.10 -24.23 -3.50
C TYR A 294 13.53 -23.12 -4.41
N GLY A 295 14.38 -22.34 -5.10
CA GLY A 295 13.97 -21.31 -6.05
C GLY A 295 13.44 -20.01 -5.41
N LEU A 296 13.69 -19.79 -4.10
CA LEU A 296 13.36 -18.54 -3.40
C LEU A 296 14.33 -17.41 -3.77
N ILE A 297 15.59 -17.75 -4.11
CA ILE A 297 16.54 -16.84 -4.73
C ILE A 297 16.72 -17.32 -6.17
N ARG A 298 16.46 -16.44 -7.11
CA ARG A 298 16.61 -16.69 -8.56
C ARG A 298 17.51 -15.62 -9.13
N ASP A 299 18.45 -16.01 -9.97
CA ASP A 299 19.28 -15.08 -10.73
C ASP A 299 18.49 -14.60 -11.97
N GLY A 300 18.74 -13.38 -12.42
CA GLY A 300 18.13 -12.82 -13.62
C GLY A 300 16.68 -12.35 -13.47
N VAL A 301 16.19 -12.14 -12.24
CA VAL A 301 14.93 -11.43 -12.03
C VAL A 301 15.13 -9.97 -12.44
N SER A 302 14.30 -9.47 -13.35
CA SER A 302 14.40 -8.08 -13.81
C SER A 302 13.95 -7.10 -12.74
N LYS A 303 14.50 -5.88 -12.76
CA LYS A 303 14.04 -4.78 -11.89
C LYS A 303 12.57 -4.45 -12.15
N LEU A 304 12.11 -4.58 -13.40
CA LEU A 304 10.70 -4.43 -13.77
C LEU A 304 9.83 -5.40 -12.98
N ARG A 305 10.23 -6.68 -12.92
CA ARG A 305 9.51 -7.74 -12.19
C ARG A 305 9.52 -7.52 -10.69
N GLU A 306 10.63 -7.12 -10.11
CA GLU A 306 10.75 -6.81 -8.67
C GLU A 306 9.85 -5.63 -8.25
N ASN A 307 9.55 -4.69 -9.17
CA ASN A 307 8.71 -3.53 -8.96
C ASN A 307 7.26 -3.70 -9.44
N ALA A 308 6.90 -4.91 -9.86
CA ALA A 308 5.54 -5.25 -10.26
C ALA A 308 4.75 -5.85 -9.08
N MET A 309 3.45 -5.53 -9.03
CA MET A 309 2.57 -6.04 -7.97
C MET A 309 1.14 -6.21 -8.47
N SER A 310 0.43 -7.19 -7.89
CA SER A 310 -0.99 -7.40 -8.15
C SER A 310 -1.79 -7.68 -6.88
N CYS A 311 -3.11 -7.59 -6.97
CA CYS A 311 -3.97 -8.20 -5.95
C CYS A 311 -4.26 -9.66 -6.29
N VAL A 312 -4.78 -10.43 -5.32
CA VAL A 312 -5.07 -11.86 -5.49
C VAL A 312 -6.09 -12.15 -6.59
N SER A 313 -7.09 -11.32 -6.78
CA SER A 313 -8.14 -11.43 -7.82
C SER A 313 -8.80 -12.80 -7.95
N PHE A 314 -9.14 -13.22 -9.17
CA PHE A 314 -9.71 -14.55 -9.43
C PHE A 314 -8.71 -15.66 -9.13
N PRO A 315 -9.18 -16.86 -8.72
CA PRO A 315 -10.56 -17.23 -8.32
C PRO A 315 -10.87 -16.92 -6.85
N THR A 316 -9.92 -16.38 -6.11
CA THR A 316 -9.98 -16.26 -4.64
C THR A 316 -10.89 -15.11 -4.18
N CYS A 317 -10.87 -13.97 -4.88
CA CYS A 317 -11.60 -12.78 -4.49
C CYS A 317 -13.00 -12.73 -5.13
N PRO A 318 -14.10 -12.76 -4.34
CA PRO A 318 -15.46 -12.72 -4.89
C PRO A 318 -15.83 -11.35 -5.49
N LEU A 319 -15.01 -10.31 -5.26
CA LEU A 319 -15.22 -8.97 -5.82
C LEU A 319 -14.43 -8.76 -7.11
N ALA A 320 -13.67 -9.74 -7.58
CA ALA A 320 -12.87 -9.62 -8.78
C ALA A 320 -13.75 -9.49 -10.04
N MET A 321 -13.30 -8.68 -10.97
CA MET A 321 -13.92 -8.48 -12.28
C MET A 321 -13.01 -8.98 -13.40
N ALA A 322 -11.70 -9.02 -13.18
CA ALA A 322 -10.67 -9.53 -14.07
C ALA A 322 -9.60 -10.29 -13.28
N GLU A 323 -8.71 -11.00 -13.95
CA GLU A 323 -7.50 -11.59 -13.37
C GLU A 323 -6.52 -10.49 -12.93
N ALA A 324 -5.62 -10.81 -12.02
CA ALA A 324 -4.50 -9.94 -11.65
C ALA A 324 -3.25 -10.77 -11.32
N GLU A 325 -3.25 -11.53 -10.21
CA GLU A 325 -2.11 -12.32 -9.78
C GLU A 325 -1.63 -13.30 -10.84
N ARG A 326 -2.55 -14.03 -11.47
CA ARG A 326 -2.21 -15.11 -12.39
C ARG A 326 -1.78 -14.63 -13.78
N VAL A 327 -2.13 -13.41 -14.16
CA VAL A 327 -1.72 -12.82 -15.45
C VAL A 327 -0.49 -11.93 -15.34
N LEU A 328 -0.15 -11.44 -14.12
CA LEU A 328 0.98 -10.55 -13.93
C LEU A 328 2.32 -11.13 -14.41
N PRO A 329 2.67 -12.39 -14.10
CA PRO A 329 3.97 -12.97 -14.51
C PRO A 329 4.19 -12.95 -16.02
N ASP A 330 3.18 -13.33 -16.79
CA ASP A 330 3.25 -13.37 -18.26
C ASP A 330 3.23 -11.95 -18.84
N PHE A 331 2.38 -11.06 -18.31
CA PHE A 331 2.33 -9.67 -18.72
C PHE A 331 3.67 -8.95 -18.51
N ILE A 332 4.32 -9.16 -17.36
CA ILE A 332 5.65 -8.61 -17.09
C ILE A 332 6.70 -9.26 -17.98
N GLY A 333 6.56 -10.56 -18.30
CA GLY A 333 7.46 -11.24 -19.25
C GLY A 333 7.42 -10.64 -20.66
N GLU A 334 6.26 -10.23 -21.15
CA GLU A 334 6.16 -9.50 -22.42
C GLU A 334 6.71 -8.06 -22.30
N LEU A 335 6.48 -7.36 -21.21
CA LEU A 335 7.09 -6.05 -20.98
C LEU A 335 8.63 -6.13 -20.86
N ASP A 336 9.20 -7.18 -20.26
CA ASP A 336 10.64 -7.41 -20.20
C ASP A 336 11.23 -7.53 -21.62
N LYS A 337 10.52 -8.19 -22.56
CA LYS A 337 10.95 -8.28 -23.98
C LYS A 337 10.90 -6.91 -24.65
N ILE A 338 9.80 -6.18 -24.49
CA ILE A 338 9.65 -4.82 -25.02
C ILE A 338 10.78 -3.90 -24.49
N MET A 339 11.06 -3.95 -23.19
CA MET A 339 12.15 -3.18 -22.59
C MET A 339 13.50 -3.54 -23.20
N ALA A 340 13.75 -4.83 -23.45
CA ALA A 340 14.98 -5.31 -24.07
C ALA A 340 15.13 -4.86 -25.54
N GLU A 341 14.07 -4.92 -26.32
CA GLU A 341 14.04 -4.50 -27.72
C GLU A 341 14.35 -3.00 -27.87
N HIS A 342 13.98 -2.20 -26.87
CA HIS A 342 14.27 -0.76 -26.83
C HIS A 342 15.51 -0.38 -26.01
N GLY A 343 16.34 -1.36 -25.60
CA GLY A 343 17.60 -1.10 -24.89
C GLY A 343 17.43 -0.57 -23.46
N ALA A 344 16.33 -0.88 -22.80
CA ALA A 344 15.98 -0.43 -21.45
C ALA A 344 15.94 -1.56 -20.42
N SER A 345 16.62 -2.71 -20.65
CA SER A 345 16.57 -3.89 -19.76
C SER A 345 17.09 -3.63 -18.34
N ASP A 346 17.98 -2.67 -18.16
CA ASP A 346 18.56 -2.32 -16.85
C ASP A 346 17.69 -1.37 -16.02
N ASP A 347 16.59 -0.91 -16.61
CA ASP A 347 15.65 0.02 -15.99
C ASP A 347 14.36 -0.68 -15.54
N TYR A 348 13.42 0.08 -14.96
CA TYR A 348 12.13 -0.45 -14.54
C TYR A 348 11.02 0.59 -14.68
N ILE A 349 9.82 0.07 -14.77
CA ILE A 349 8.56 0.84 -14.74
C ILE A 349 7.71 0.22 -13.65
N VAL A 350 7.28 1.00 -12.67
CA VAL A 350 6.39 0.50 -11.61
C VAL A 350 5.03 0.12 -12.22
N THR A 351 4.80 -1.18 -12.32
CA THR A 351 3.61 -1.73 -12.97
C THR A 351 2.73 -2.48 -11.98
N ARG A 352 1.44 -2.15 -11.91
CA ARG A 352 0.52 -2.77 -10.96
C ARG A 352 -0.81 -3.14 -11.57
N ILE A 353 -1.31 -4.34 -11.23
CA ILE A 353 -2.61 -4.84 -11.69
C ILE A 353 -3.54 -5.04 -10.50
N THR A 354 -4.76 -4.53 -10.59
CA THR A 354 -5.83 -4.82 -9.64
C THR A 354 -7.05 -5.37 -10.37
N GLY A 355 -7.63 -6.46 -9.87
CA GLY A 355 -8.72 -7.17 -10.55
C GLY A 355 -10.08 -6.48 -10.49
N CYS A 356 -10.20 -5.35 -9.77
CA CYS A 356 -11.44 -4.57 -9.69
C CYS A 356 -11.17 -3.15 -9.20
N PRO A 357 -12.15 -2.23 -9.29
CA PRO A 357 -12.02 -0.84 -8.87
C PRO A 357 -11.75 -0.60 -7.38
N ASN A 358 -11.81 -1.62 -6.52
CA ASN A 358 -11.42 -1.48 -5.11
C ASN A 358 -9.94 -1.12 -4.89
N GLY A 359 -9.08 -1.34 -5.89
CA GLY A 359 -7.70 -0.85 -5.91
C GLY A 359 -6.76 -1.55 -4.94
N CYS A 360 -7.01 -2.82 -4.57
CA CYS A 360 -6.18 -3.56 -3.61
C CYS A 360 -4.74 -3.77 -4.08
N GLY A 361 -4.50 -3.89 -5.39
CA GLY A 361 -3.17 -3.93 -6.01
C GLY A 361 -2.46 -2.58 -6.08
N ARG A 362 -3.06 -1.53 -5.54
CA ARG A 362 -2.50 -0.16 -5.49
C ARG A 362 -2.10 0.41 -6.86
N ALA A 363 -2.86 0.03 -7.93
CA ALA A 363 -2.62 0.48 -9.30
C ALA A 363 -2.64 2.01 -9.45
N MET A 364 -3.36 2.72 -8.57
CA MET A 364 -3.44 4.19 -8.56
C MET A 364 -2.22 4.89 -7.93
N LEU A 365 -1.13 4.18 -7.69
CA LEU A 365 0.18 4.74 -7.33
C LEU A 365 1.29 4.17 -8.23
N ALA A 366 0.97 3.64 -9.40
CA ALA A 366 1.93 3.06 -10.33
C ALA A 366 2.17 3.97 -11.53
N GLU A 367 3.31 3.84 -12.19
CA GLU A 367 3.56 4.48 -13.48
C GLU A 367 2.63 3.91 -14.56
N ILE A 368 2.39 2.56 -14.50
CA ILE A 368 1.39 1.85 -15.28
C ILE A 368 0.47 1.10 -14.32
N GLY A 369 -0.76 1.55 -14.19
CA GLY A 369 -1.78 0.94 -13.34
C GLY A 369 -2.90 0.33 -14.15
N LEU A 370 -3.15 -0.98 -14.02
CA LEU A 370 -4.25 -1.68 -14.69
C LEU A 370 -5.37 -1.99 -13.71
N VAL A 371 -6.59 -1.56 -14.03
CA VAL A 371 -7.80 -1.83 -13.22
C VAL A 371 -8.74 -2.75 -13.98
N GLY A 372 -9.04 -3.92 -13.41
CA GLY A 372 -9.99 -4.87 -13.98
C GLY A 372 -11.39 -4.27 -14.14
N LYS A 373 -11.97 -4.45 -15.32
CA LYS A 373 -13.29 -3.93 -15.72
C LYS A 373 -14.28 -5.06 -16.00
N ALA A 374 -13.82 -6.11 -16.67
CA ALA A 374 -14.54 -7.33 -16.98
C ALA A 374 -13.53 -8.45 -17.23
N VAL A 375 -13.98 -9.69 -17.40
CA VAL A 375 -13.10 -10.84 -17.68
C VAL A 375 -12.20 -10.52 -18.89
N GLY A 376 -10.88 -10.55 -18.69
CA GLY A 376 -9.89 -10.26 -19.71
C GLY A 376 -9.82 -8.79 -20.18
N ARG A 377 -10.50 -7.88 -19.49
CA ARG A 377 -10.54 -6.46 -19.86
C ARG A 377 -10.16 -5.55 -18.71
N TYR A 378 -9.36 -4.54 -19.03
CA TYR A 378 -8.77 -3.63 -18.06
C TYR A 378 -8.91 -2.16 -18.51
N THR A 379 -8.77 -1.30 -17.55
CA THR A 379 -8.68 0.15 -17.75
C THR A 379 -7.26 0.58 -17.36
N PRO A 380 -6.34 0.83 -18.32
CA PRO A 380 -5.00 1.32 -18.05
C PRO A 380 -5.01 2.80 -17.65
N HIS A 381 -4.18 3.09 -16.65
CA HIS A 381 -3.86 4.43 -16.15
C HIS A 381 -2.34 4.61 -16.25
N ILE A 382 -1.88 5.78 -16.70
CA ILE A 382 -0.47 6.10 -16.93
C ILE A 382 -0.14 7.45 -16.30
N GLY A 383 1.11 7.67 -15.93
CA GLY A 383 1.61 8.97 -15.44
C GLY A 383 1.67 9.10 -13.93
N GLY A 384 1.58 8.00 -13.18
CA GLY A 384 2.11 7.97 -11.82
C GLY A 384 3.64 8.12 -11.82
N ASP A 385 4.27 8.12 -10.65
CA ASP A 385 5.73 8.20 -10.53
C ASP A 385 6.34 6.98 -9.84
N ARG A 386 7.66 6.91 -9.87
CA ARG A 386 8.42 5.81 -9.27
C ARG A 386 8.29 5.80 -7.75
N GLU A 387 8.16 6.95 -7.11
CA GLU A 387 8.11 7.11 -5.66
C GLU A 387 6.71 6.88 -5.07
N GLY A 388 5.66 6.86 -5.89
CA GLY A 388 4.27 6.67 -5.48
C GLY A 388 3.66 7.91 -4.82
N VAL A 389 4.05 9.10 -5.28
CA VAL A 389 3.56 10.39 -4.77
C VAL A 389 2.59 11.09 -5.73
N ARG A 390 2.31 10.47 -6.88
CA ARG A 390 1.40 11.01 -7.90
C ARG A 390 0.41 9.96 -8.40
N ILE A 391 -0.84 10.39 -8.60
CA ILE A 391 -1.91 9.54 -9.15
C ILE A 391 -1.76 9.48 -10.68
N PRO A 392 -1.78 8.27 -11.29
CA PRO A 392 -1.83 8.11 -12.73
C PRO A 392 -3.19 8.56 -13.30
N ARG A 393 -3.20 8.97 -14.54
CA ARG A 393 -4.40 9.37 -15.28
C ARG A 393 -4.97 8.21 -16.09
N LEU A 394 -6.29 8.20 -16.26
CA LEU A 394 -6.97 7.34 -17.20
C LEU A 394 -6.38 7.54 -18.62
N TYR A 395 -5.87 6.44 -19.20
CA TYR A 395 -5.30 6.43 -20.54
C TYR A 395 -6.29 5.89 -21.59
N LYS A 396 -6.80 4.69 -21.37
CA LYS A 396 -7.84 4.05 -22.20
C LYS A 396 -8.80 3.26 -21.32
N GLU A 397 -9.98 2.98 -21.83
CA GLU A 397 -10.98 2.20 -21.08
C GLU A 397 -11.25 0.86 -21.77
N ASN A 398 -11.42 -0.19 -20.94
CA ASN A 398 -12.02 -1.46 -21.33
C ASN A 398 -11.33 -2.15 -22.51
N ILE A 399 -10.00 -2.25 -22.48
CA ILE A 399 -9.18 -2.93 -23.49
C ILE A 399 -8.54 -4.21 -22.91
N THR A 400 -8.13 -5.12 -23.79
CA THR A 400 -7.51 -6.41 -23.45
C THR A 400 -6.02 -6.27 -23.16
N LEU A 401 -5.39 -7.27 -22.50
CA LEU A 401 -3.94 -7.24 -22.24
C LEU A 401 -3.10 -7.17 -23.54
N PRO A 402 -3.41 -7.91 -24.63
CA PRO A 402 -2.70 -7.73 -25.89
C PRO A 402 -2.79 -6.31 -26.49
N GLU A 403 -3.97 -5.69 -26.42
CA GLU A 403 -4.13 -4.29 -26.84
C GLU A 403 -3.32 -3.35 -25.98
N ILE A 404 -3.25 -3.58 -24.66
CA ILE A 404 -2.42 -2.80 -23.73
C ILE A 404 -0.94 -2.97 -24.08
N LEU A 405 -0.46 -4.20 -24.31
CA LEU A 405 0.95 -4.46 -24.67
C LEU A 405 1.34 -3.74 -25.96
N SER A 406 0.50 -3.78 -26.98
CA SER A 406 0.75 -3.06 -28.24
C SER A 406 0.86 -1.53 -28.05
N GLU A 407 0.02 -0.95 -27.19
CA GLU A 407 0.11 0.48 -26.84
C GLU A 407 1.41 0.78 -26.05
N LEU A 408 1.74 -0.08 -25.09
CA LEU A 408 2.94 0.11 -24.26
C LEU A 408 4.24 -0.07 -25.05
N GLU A 409 4.29 -0.93 -26.05
CA GLU A 409 5.45 -1.09 -26.94
C GLU A 409 5.81 0.26 -27.60
N ASP A 410 4.84 0.94 -28.19
CA ASP A 410 5.03 2.27 -28.80
C ASP A 410 5.46 3.34 -27.77
N LEU A 411 4.81 3.33 -26.60
CA LEU A 411 5.08 4.30 -25.55
C LEU A 411 6.46 4.08 -24.88
N ILE A 412 6.83 2.83 -24.62
CA ILE A 412 8.12 2.46 -24.04
C ILE A 412 9.24 2.77 -25.03
N GLY A 413 9.03 2.52 -26.35
CA GLY A 413 9.98 2.90 -27.40
C GLY A 413 10.24 4.40 -27.42
N LYS A 414 9.18 5.22 -27.31
CA LYS A 414 9.30 6.68 -27.22
C LYS A 414 10.04 7.10 -25.95
N TRP A 415 9.73 6.50 -24.82
CA TRP A 415 10.39 6.77 -23.55
C TRP A 415 11.88 6.40 -23.60
N ALA A 416 12.22 5.21 -24.07
CA ALA A 416 13.61 4.77 -24.16
C ALA A 416 14.46 5.68 -25.04
N ALA A 417 13.87 6.21 -26.13
CA ALA A 417 14.56 7.10 -27.08
C ALA A 417 14.63 8.57 -26.63
N GLY A 418 13.65 9.06 -25.85
CA GLY A 418 13.46 10.48 -25.58
C GLY A 418 13.46 10.90 -24.11
N ARG A 419 13.74 9.99 -23.18
CA ARG A 419 13.81 10.29 -21.74
C ARG A 419 15.07 11.08 -21.36
N ASP A 420 14.92 11.90 -20.33
CA ASP A 420 16.05 12.53 -19.65
C ASP A 420 16.79 11.51 -18.77
N THR A 421 17.99 11.85 -18.27
CA THR A 421 18.74 10.98 -17.35
C THR A 421 17.92 10.67 -16.11
N ASP A 422 17.78 9.38 -15.77
CA ASP A 422 17.03 8.86 -14.62
C ASP A 422 15.52 9.16 -14.65
N GLU A 423 14.96 9.66 -15.75
CA GLU A 423 13.55 9.97 -15.87
C GLU A 423 12.70 8.69 -15.94
N GLY A 424 11.74 8.57 -15.01
CA GLY A 424 10.75 7.51 -15.00
C GLY A 424 9.78 7.58 -16.18
N PHE A 425 9.17 6.44 -16.52
CA PHE A 425 8.19 6.36 -17.60
C PHE A 425 7.00 7.28 -17.38
N GLY A 426 6.50 7.35 -16.13
CA GLY A 426 5.37 8.21 -15.81
C GLY A 426 5.70 9.70 -15.88
N ASP A 427 6.92 10.12 -15.51
CA ASP A 427 7.39 11.50 -15.63
C ASP A 427 7.53 11.90 -17.10
N PHE A 428 8.14 11.03 -17.90
CA PHE A 428 8.21 11.20 -19.35
C PHE A 428 6.82 11.35 -19.97
N ALA A 429 5.86 10.51 -19.60
CA ALA A 429 4.50 10.58 -20.13
C ALA A 429 3.81 11.92 -19.82
N ILE A 430 4.08 12.50 -18.65
CA ILE A 430 3.58 13.83 -18.30
C ILE A 430 4.34 14.93 -19.05
N ARG A 431 5.67 14.89 -19.05
CA ARG A 431 6.52 15.91 -19.71
C ARG A 431 6.26 16.02 -21.18
N THR A 432 6.09 14.90 -21.87
CA THR A 432 5.84 14.86 -23.32
C THR A 432 4.35 15.05 -23.70
N GLY A 433 3.47 15.15 -22.71
CA GLY A 433 2.05 15.38 -22.94
C GLY A 433 1.26 14.14 -23.41
N ILE A 434 1.82 12.92 -23.24
CA ILE A 434 1.09 11.66 -23.50
C ILE A 434 -0.15 11.61 -22.60
N VAL A 435 0.01 12.01 -21.33
CA VAL A 435 -1.10 12.24 -20.41
C VAL A 435 -0.88 13.54 -19.63
N LYS A 436 -1.97 14.18 -19.18
CA LYS A 436 -1.89 15.33 -18.27
C LYS A 436 -1.83 14.87 -16.82
N PRO A 437 -1.16 15.59 -15.92
CA PRO A 437 -1.17 15.26 -14.50
C PRO A 437 -2.57 15.36 -13.90
N VAL A 438 -2.88 14.55 -12.91
CA VAL A 438 -4.06 14.70 -12.05
C VAL A 438 -3.67 15.68 -10.94
N LEU A 439 -4.18 16.90 -11.01
CA LEU A 439 -3.90 17.97 -10.03
C LEU A 439 -5.00 18.06 -8.96
N ASP A 440 -6.25 17.88 -9.39
CA ASP A 440 -7.44 17.85 -8.53
C ASP A 440 -8.23 16.57 -8.85
N ALA A 441 -8.04 15.54 -8.04
CA ALA A 441 -8.61 14.23 -8.31
C ALA A 441 -10.14 14.22 -8.47
N PRO A 442 -10.93 14.95 -7.67
CA PRO A 442 -12.38 15.08 -7.89
C PRO A 442 -12.77 15.57 -9.28
N VAL A 443 -11.97 16.46 -9.84
CA VAL A 443 -12.25 17.13 -11.14
C VAL A 443 -11.56 16.42 -12.29
N ASP A 444 -10.29 16.09 -12.12
CA ASP A 444 -9.41 15.68 -13.22
C ASP A 444 -9.44 14.17 -13.51
N PHE A 445 -9.68 13.34 -12.50
CA PHE A 445 -9.44 11.90 -12.62
C PHE A 445 -10.35 11.23 -13.69
N TRP A 446 -11.60 11.64 -13.77
CA TRP A 446 -12.58 11.09 -14.71
C TRP A 446 -12.75 11.90 -15.97
N ASP A 447 -12.01 12.98 -16.14
CA ASP A 447 -12.10 13.83 -17.33
C ASP A 447 -11.25 13.25 -18.48
N ALA A 448 -11.86 12.33 -19.25
CA ALA A 448 -11.23 11.74 -20.42
C ALA A 448 -10.94 12.77 -21.53
N SER A 449 -11.62 13.93 -21.55
CA SER A 449 -11.38 14.99 -22.56
C SER A 449 -10.01 15.65 -22.40
N LYS A 450 -9.39 15.50 -21.22
CA LYS A 450 -8.05 15.98 -20.91
C LYS A 450 -6.94 14.92 -21.14
N ALA A 451 -7.30 13.68 -21.48
CA ALA A 451 -6.37 12.74 -22.08
C ALA A 451 -6.00 13.29 -23.48
N VAL A 452 -4.72 13.42 -23.76
CA VAL A 452 -4.30 13.88 -25.10
C VAL A 452 -4.62 12.76 -26.09
N PRO A 453 -5.45 13.01 -27.13
CA PRO A 453 -5.60 12.05 -28.20
C PRO A 453 -4.22 11.85 -28.82
N ILE A 454 -3.73 10.62 -28.88
CA ILE A 454 -2.55 10.32 -29.70
C ILE A 454 -2.98 10.60 -31.14
N ALA A 455 -2.38 11.61 -31.78
CA ALA A 455 -2.55 11.82 -33.19
C ALA A 455 -2.12 10.53 -33.88
N ARG A 456 -3.05 9.80 -34.49
CA ARG A 456 -2.73 8.70 -35.38
C ARG A 456 -1.95 9.32 -36.52
N ALA A 457 -0.65 9.01 -36.62
CA ALA A 457 0.17 9.31 -37.77
C ALA A 457 -0.26 8.49 -38.95
#